data_9241254ca99a6062dd73b23a6cf5cb35
#
_entry.id   9241254ca99a6062dd73b23a6cf5cb35
#
_cell.length_a   1.000
_cell.length_b   1.000
_cell.length_c   1.000
_cell.angle_alpha   90.00
_cell.angle_beta   90.00
_cell.angle_gamma   90.00
#
_symmetry.space_group_name_H-M   'P 1'
#
loop_
_entity.id
_entity.type
_entity.pdbx_description
1 polymer ?
#
loop_
_entity_poly.entity_id
_entity_poly.type
_entity_poly.pdbx_seq_one_letter_code
_entity_poly.pdbx_strand_id
1 'polypeptide(L)'
;MSKKVFVGMSGGVDSSVAAALLVDQGYDVTGVYMKNWSEDLPGMHCPWAEDVADAKRVAVGLGIDFRVFDFQKEYKQNVVDYMIREYQAGRTPNPDIMCNQEVKFKIFLEASLAAGADYIATGHYARVAHESSSSAKLLRARDDNKDQTYFLYRVTSEALSKTIFPLGDFTKAEVREMAKERGLWTASKKESMGICFVGQVGIREFLSEYVKTAPGNIIDQQTGSVVGKHDGAIFYTLGQRHGLNVGGGLPYYVVGKDMEKNEVYVSRSIDNDNLWRKELGLADIHWINQAPHKDKDVQVRLRHRGALFDAKIDGDIVHLSASERAVAAGQSAVIYDGDECLGGGIVKTD
;
A
#
# COMPACT_ATOMS: atom_id res chain seq x y z
N MET A 1 -10.42 9.33 33.38
CA MET A 1 -11.00 9.85 32.14
C MET A 1 -10.75 8.81 31.06
N SER A 2 -11.72 8.55 30.19
CA SER A 2 -11.52 7.66 29.03
C SER A 2 -10.48 8.26 28.09
N LYS A 3 -9.65 7.40 27.47
CA LYS A 3 -8.67 7.84 26.46
C LYS A 3 -9.38 8.29 25.20
N LYS A 4 -8.94 9.38 24.61
CA LYS A 4 -9.53 9.95 23.39
C LYS A 4 -8.86 9.35 22.15
N VAL A 5 -9.66 8.77 21.24
CA VAL A 5 -9.19 8.13 20.02
C VAL A 5 -9.83 8.77 18.79
N PHE A 6 -8.99 9.23 17.86
CA PHE A 6 -9.47 9.67 16.55
C PHE A 6 -9.34 8.52 15.55
N VAL A 7 -10.49 8.11 14.98
CA VAL A 7 -10.56 6.97 14.07
C VAL A 7 -10.64 7.46 12.63
N GLY A 8 -9.68 7.10 11.81
CA GLY A 8 -9.73 7.36 10.37
C GLY A 8 -10.85 6.54 9.71
N MET A 9 -11.92 7.21 9.30
CA MET A 9 -13.11 6.61 8.70
C MET A 9 -13.16 6.88 7.20
N SER A 10 -13.06 5.84 6.39
CA SER A 10 -13.09 5.90 4.91
C SER A 10 -14.48 5.71 4.31
N GLY A 11 -15.53 5.57 5.12
CA GLY A 11 -16.85 5.15 4.64
C GLY A 11 -16.95 3.67 4.26
N GLY A 12 -15.92 2.86 4.53
CA GLY A 12 -15.91 1.42 4.31
C GLY A 12 -16.23 0.61 5.58
N VAL A 13 -16.50 -0.69 5.43
CA VAL A 13 -16.89 -1.58 6.53
C VAL A 13 -15.79 -1.69 7.60
N ASP A 14 -14.52 -1.77 7.22
CA ASP A 14 -13.41 -1.99 8.15
C ASP A 14 -13.25 -0.83 9.13
N SER A 15 -13.21 0.40 8.64
CA SER A 15 -13.13 1.59 9.49
C SER A 15 -14.38 1.78 10.36
N SER A 16 -15.55 1.36 9.88
CA SER A 16 -16.79 1.41 10.64
C SER A 16 -16.78 0.45 11.83
N VAL A 17 -16.33 -0.80 11.60
CA VAL A 17 -16.21 -1.78 12.68
C VAL A 17 -15.10 -1.41 13.66
N ALA A 18 -13.97 -0.85 13.16
CA ALA A 18 -12.90 -0.36 14.03
C ALA A 18 -13.41 0.72 15.00
N ALA A 19 -14.20 1.67 14.52
CA ALA A 19 -14.83 2.68 15.36
C ALA A 19 -15.79 2.07 16.39
N ALA A 20 -16.66 1.14 15.97
CA ALA A 20 -17.62 0.48 16.84
C ALA A 20 -16.92 -0.32 17.97
N LEU A 21 -15.85 -1.06 17.65
CA LEU A 21 -15.08 -1.81 18.64
C LEU A 21 -14.45 -0.92 19.70
N LEU A 22 -13.96 0.26 19.31
CA LEU A 22 -13.38 1.21 20.26
C LEU A 22 -14.43 1.85 21.16
N VAL A 23 -15.63 2.11 20.64
CA VAL A 23 -16.78 2.57 21.47
C VAL A 23 -17.15 1.49 22.49
N ASP A 24 -17.26 0.20 22.07
CA ASP A 24 -17.56 -0.93 22.96
C ASP A 24 -16.48 -1.11 24.05
N GLN A 25 -15.22 -0.76 23.74
CA GLN A 25 -14.10 -0.78 24.70
C GLN A 25 -14.06 0.41 25.65
N GLY A 26 -14.97 1.38 25.50
CA GLY A 26 -15.12 2.54 26.40
C GLY A 26 -14.17 3.71 26.11
N TYR A 27 -13.58 3.78 24.91
CA TYR A 27 -12.83 4.95 24.45
C TYR A 27 -13.76 6.14 24.17
N ASP A 28 -13.24 7.36 24.32
CA ASP A 28 -13.86 8.58 23.80
C ASP A 28 -13.50 8.70 22.31
N VAL A 29 -14.41 8.27 21.44
CA VAL A 29 -14.14 8.10 20.00
C VAL A 29 -14.63 9.32 19.21
N THR A 30 -13.76 9.83 18.34
CA THR A 30 -14.13 10.81 17.29
C THR A 30 -13.81 10.20 15.93
N GLY A 31 -14.80 10.10 15.04
CA GLY A 31 -14.61 9.71 13.65
C GLY A 31 -13.98 10.85 12.85
N VAL A 32 -12.98 10.55 12.02
CA VAL A 32 -12.33 11.54 11.16
C VAL A 32 -12.29 11.03 9.72
N TYR A 33 -12.88 11.78 8.80
CA TYR A 33 -12.69 11.56 7.38
C TYR A 33 -11.49 12.38 6.89
N MET A 34 -10.51 11.70 6.29
CA MET A 34 -9.36 12.34 5.66
C MET A 34 -9.71 12.65 4.20
N LYS A 35 -9.91 13.93 3.87
CA LYS A 35 -10.15 14.37 2.50
C LYS A 35 -8.80 14.48 1.79
N ASN A 36 -8.37 13.40 1.16
CA ASN A 36 -7.09 13.29 0.48
C ASN A 36 -7.16 13.69 -0.99
N TRP A 37 -8.32 13.53 -1.61
CA TRP A 37 -8.58 13.82 -3.01
C TRP A 37 -10.04 14.17 -3.23
N SER A 38 -10.32 15.09 -4.15
CA SER A 38 -11.71 15.45 -4.51
C SER A 38 -11.88 15.86 -5.98
N GLU A 39 -10.81 15.77 -6.77
CA GLU A 39 -10.88 16.13 -8.18
C GLU A 39 -11.42 14.96 -9.01
N ASP A 40 -12.37 15.25 -9.88
CA ASP A 40 -12.77 14.35 -10.94
C ASP A 40 -11.73 14.41 -12.06
N LEU A 41 -11.37 13.26 -12.61
CA LEU A 41 -10.56 13.16 -13.81
C LEU A 41 -11.41 12.64 -14.97
N PRO A 42 -11.00 12.86 -16.24
CA PRO A 42 -11.73 12.36 -17.39
C PRO A 42 -12.05 10.86 -17.27
N GLY A 43 -13.33 10.51 -17.28
CA GLY A 43 -13.82 9.13 -17.07
C GLY A 43 -13.77 8.61 -15.64
N MET A 44 -13.38 9.45 -14.67
CA MET A 44 -13.30 9.09 -13.25
C MET A 44 -14.09 10.08 -12.40
N HIS A 45 -15.12 9.57 -11.72
CA HIS A 45 -15.79 10.32 -10.65
C HIS A 45 -15.18 9.95 -9.29
N CYS A 46 -14.73 10.96 -8.54
CA CYS A 46 -14.19 10.76 -7.21
C CYS A 46 -15.33 10.57 -6.19
N PRO A 47 -15.43 9.42 -5.52
CA PRO A 47 -16.57 9.11 -4.63
C PRO A 47 -16.47 9.79 -3.25
N TRP A 48 -15.61 10.80 -3.07
CA TRP A 48 -15.35 11.40 -1.75
C TRP A 48 -16.60 11.89 -1.03
N ALA A 49 -17.57 12.45 -1.77
CA ALA A 49 -18.80 12.97 -1.18
C ALA A 49 -19.70 11.84 -0.64
N GLU A 50 -19.75 10.71 -1.33
CA GLU A 50 -20.48 9.52 -0.89
C GLU A 50 -19.77 8.87 0.30
N ASP A 51 -18.45 8.75 0.23
CA ASP A 51 -17.65 8.14 1.29
C ASP A 51 -17.69 8.94 2.59
N VAL A 52 -17.64 10.28 2.53
CA VAL A 52 -17.80 11.12 3.73
C VAL A 52 -19.21 11.04 4.29
N ALA A 53 -20.24 10.95 3.42
CA ALA A 53 -21.62 10.79 3.86
C ALA A 53 -21.83 9.44 4.57
N ASP A 54 -21.28 8.35 4.04
CA ASP A 54 -21.32 7.03 4.67
C ASP A 54 -20.57 7.01 6.00
N ALA A 55 -19.36 7.58 6.06
CA ALA A 55 -18.60 7.69 7.31
C ALA A 55 -19.34 8.49 8.37
N LYS A 56 -19.96 9.62 7.99
CA LYS A 56 -20.75 10.45 8.88
C LYS A 56 -22.01 9.71 9.38
N ARG A 57 -22.68 8.95 8.50
CA ARG A 57 -23.85 8.15 8.88
C ARG A 57 -23.51 7.10 9.92
N VAL A 58 -22.36 6.42 9.76
CA VAL A 58 -21.85 5.47 10.77
C VAL A 58 -21.55 6.18 12.08
N ALA A 59 -20.86 7.33 12.06
CA ALA A 59 -20.55 8.09 13.26
C ALA A 59 -21.82 8.50 14.03
N VAL A 60 -22.84 8.99 13.33
CA VAL A 60 -24.15 9.30 13.94
C VAL A 60 -24.80 8.05 14.55
N GLY A 61 -24.76 6.91 13.86
CA GLY A 61 -25.31 5.65 14.36
C GLY A 61 -24.60 5.13 15.61
N LEU A 62 -23.29 5.41 15.75
CA LEU A 62 -22.50 5.07 16.91
C LEU A 62 -22.56 6.12 18.04
N GLY A 63 -23.19 7.27 17.79
CA GLY A 63 -23.27 8.36 18.77
C GLY A 63 -21.92 9.05 19.04
N ILE A 64 -21.03 9.07 18.08
CA ILE A 64 -19.68 9.66 18.19
C ILE A 64 -19.57 10.97 17.40
N ASP A 65 -18.68 11.86 17.82
CA ASP A 65 -18.32 13.07 17.09
C ASP A 65 -17.70 12.71 15.73
N PHE A 66 -17.87 13.61 14.74
CA PHE A 66 -17.33 13.43 13.40
C PHE A 66 -16.65 14.70 12.90
N ARG A 67 -15.47 14.56 12.33
CA ARG A 67 -14.68 15.65 11.74
C ARG A 67 -14.23 15.31 10.33
N VAL A 68 -13.90 16.33 9.54
CA VAL A 68 -13.23 16.20 8.25
C VAL A 68 -11.90 16.94 8.32
N PHE A 69 -10.81 16.25 8.04
CA PHE A 69 -9.50 16.86 7.88
C PHE A 69 -9.18 16.93 6.39
N ASP A 70 -8.80 18.11 5.91
CA ASP A 70 -8.44 18.33 4.50
C ASP A 70 -6.92 18.23 4.33
N PHE A 71 -6.47 17.16 3.65
CA PHE A 71 -5.06 16.87 3.39
C PHE A 71 -4.75 16.78 1.89
N GLN A 72 -5.61 17.38 1.03
CA GLN A 72 -5.50 17.27 -0.41
C GLN A 72 -4.14 17.77 -0.93
N LYS A 73 -3.66 18.88 -0.38
CA LYS A 73 -2.37 19.48 -0.78
C LYS A 73 -1.20 18.55 -0.43
N GLU A 74 -1.17 18.08 0.80
CA GLU A 74 -0.11 17.21 1.31
C GLU A 74 -0.13 15.85 0.62
N TYR A 75 -1.32 15.32 0.37
CA TYR A 75 -1.52 14.08 -0.37
C TYR A 75 -1.00 14.19 -1.80
N LYS A 76 -1.34 15.28 -2.50
CA LYS A 76 -0.83 15.52 -3.85
C LYS A 76 0.68 15.56 -3.87
N GLN A 77 1.31 16.32 -2.98
CA GLN A 77 2.76 16.49 -2.94
C GLN A 77 3.52 15.21 -2.58
N ASN A 78 3.05 14.50 -1.54
CA ASN A 78 3.80 13.39 -0.95
C ASN A 78 3.47 12.03 -1.58
N VAL A 79 2.29 11.88 -2.17
CA VAL A 79 1.83 10.59 -2.72
C VAL A 79 1.73 10.64 -4.24
N VAL A 80 0.96 11.61 -4.78
CA VAL A 80 0.70 11.67 -6.22
C VAL A 80 1.94 12.09 -7.01
N ASP A 81 2.58 13.18 -6.61
CA ASP A 81 3.78 13.70 -7.30
C ASP A 81 4.98 12.72 -7.15
N TYR A 82 5.09 12.02 -6.00
CA TYR A 82 6.03 10.91 -5.83
C TYR A 82 5.76 9.79 -6.84
N MET A 83 4.53 9.33 -6.91
CA MET A 83 4.13 8.25 -7.83
C MET A 83 4.45 8.60 -9.29
N ILE A 84 4.11 9.82 -9.72
CA ILE A 84 4.37 10.29 -11.08
C ILE A 84 5.88 10.29 -11.37
N ARG A 85 6.72 10.82 -10.47
CA ARG A 85 8.19 10.84 -10.64
C ARG A 85 8.76 9.42 -10.76
N GLU A 86 8.30 8.49 -9.94
CA GLU A 86 8.77 7.10 -9.97
C GLU A 86 8.44 6.43 -11.30
N TYR A 87 7.20 6.58 -11.77
CA TYR A 87 6.81 6.04 -13.07
C TYR A 87 7.59 6.67 -14.23
N GLN A 88 7.82 7.99 -14.21
CA GLN A 88 8.65 8.69 -15.20
C GLN A 88 10.09 8.17 -15.21
N ALA A 89 10.62 7.79 -14.07
CA ALA A 89 11.93 7.16 -13.95
C ALA A 89 11.92 5.64 -14.30
N GLY A 90 10.81 5.11 -14.80
CA GLY A 90 10.71 3.71 -15.20
C GLY A 90 10.51 2.73 -14.03
N ARG A 91 10.36 3.20 -12.80
CA ARG A 91 10.11 2.36 -11.62
C ARG A 91 8.62 2.15 -11.39
N THR A 92 8.27 1.14 -10.61
CA THR A 92 6.88 0.82 -10.28
C THR A 92 6.66 1.04 -8.78
N PRO A 93 6.25 2.26 -8.36
CA PRO A 93 6.07 2.59 -6.95
C PRO A 93 4.83 1.94 -6.34
N ASN A 94 4.76 1.97 -5.00
CA ASN A 94 3.56 1.63 -4.26
C ASN A 94 3.03 2.87 -3.51
N PRO A 95 2.03 3.58 -4.04
CA PRO A 95 1.50 4.80 -3.45
C PRO A 95 0.79 4.58 -2.10
N ASP A 96 0.27 3.38 -1.82
CA ASP A 96 -0.39 3.08 -0.54
C ASP A 96 0.60 3.11 0.62
N ILE A 97 1.86 2.69 0.39
CA ILE A 97 2.93 2.79 1.38
C ILE A 97 3.22 4.26 1.70
N MET A 98 3.32 5.11 0.68
CA MET A 98 3.56 6.54 0.88
C MET A 98 2.37 7.24 1.54
N CYS A 99 1.14 6.85 1.19
CA CYS A 99 -0.07 7.33 1.86
C CYS A 99 -0.05 6.99 3.35
N ASN A 100 0.32 5.75 3.70
CA ASN A 100 0.43 5.36 5.10
C ASN A 100 1.55 6.15 5.80
N GLN A 101 2.76 6.19 5.23
CA GLN A 101 3.90 6.89 5.84
C GLN A 101 3.65 8.38 6.03
N GLU A 102 3.24 9.10 4.98
CA GLU A 102 3.24 10.57 4.98
C GLU A 102 1.90 11.16 5.41
N VAL A 103 0.79 10.48 5.14
CA VAL A 103 -0.54 11.05 5.41
C VAL A 103 -1.17 10.43 6.65
N LYS A 104 -1.42 9.10 6.67
CA LYS A 104 -2.20 8.48 7.74
C LYS A 104 -1.45 8.43 9.09
N PHE A 105 -0.17 8.06 9.07
CA PHE A 105 0.59 7.86 10.30
C PHE A 105 1.61 8.98 10.58
N LYS A 106 1.51 10.09 9.85
CA LYS A 106 2.25 11.32 10.12
C LYS A 106 1.28 12.52 10.22
N ILE A 107 0.80 13.06 9.11
CA ILE A 107 -0.02 14.28 9.11
C ILE A 107 -1.33 14.09 9.87
N PHE A 108 -2.05 12.98 9.65
CA PHE A 108 -3.28 12.68 10.40
C PHE A 108 -2.99 12.44 11.88
N LEU A 109 -1.90 11.74 12.23
CA LEU A 109 -1.48 11.58 13.62
C LEU A 109 -1.19 12.93 14.27
N GLU A 110 -0.35 13.77 13.67
CA GLU A 110 0.02 15.09 14.16
C GLU A 110 -1.22 15.98 14.37
N ALA A 111 -2.11 16.04 13.36
CA ALA A 111 -3.34 16.81 13.44
C ALA A 111 -4.29 16.30 14.54
N SER A 112 -4.37 14.98 14.72
CA SER A 112 -5.20 14.36 15.74
C SER A 112 -4.69 14.65 17.16
N LEU A 113 -3.38 14.51 17.38
CA LEU A 113 -2.74 14.83 18.66
C LEU A 113 -2.90 16.32 19.00
N ALA A 114 -2.69 17.20 18.01
CA ALA A 114 -2.91 18.65 18.17
C ALA A 114 -4.37 19.00 18.49
N ALA A 115 -5.32 18.19 18.02
CA ALA A 115 -6.75 18.32 18.33
C ALA A 115 -7.17 17.65 19.66
N GLY A 116 -6.19 17.13 20.43
CA GLY A 116 -6.39 16.59 21.77
C GLY A 116 -6.67 15.09 21.84
N ALA A 117 -6.38 14.33 20.78
CA ALA A 117 -6.42 12.87 20.83
C ALA A 117 -5.24 12.30 21.62
N ASP A 118 -5.44 11.17 22.33
CA ASP A 118 -4.36 10.39 22.94
C ASP A 118 -3.77 9.38 21.92
N TYR A 119 -4.64 8.87 21.01
CA TYR A 119 -4.32 7.87 20.00
C TYR A 119 -5.06 8.16 18.70
N ILE A 120 -4.53 7.64 17.61
CA ILE A 120 -5.30 7.43 16.38
C ILE A 120 -5.63 5.95 16.22
N ALA A 121 -6.66 5.66 15.42
CA ALA A 121 -6.98 4.30 15.01
C ALA A 121 -7.38 4.26 13.53
N THR A 122 -7.20 3.11 12.92
CA THR A 122 -7.59 2.87 11.53
C THR A 122 -8.13 1.44 11.36
N GLY A 123 -8.86 1.22 10.28
CA GLY A 123 -9.36 -0.11 9.90
C GLY A 123 -8.33 -1.02 9.22
N HIS A 124 -7.02 -0.86 9.49
CA HIS A 124 -6.01 -1.76 8.96
C HIS A 124 -5.98 -3.09 9.69
N TYR A 125 -5.72 -4.16 8.93
CA TYR A 125 -5.43 -5.48 9.46
C TYR A 125 -3.93 -5.56 9.77
N ALA A 126 -3.58 -5.21 10.98
CA ALA A 126 -2.25 -5.30 11.58
C ALA A 126 -2.40 -5.34 13.11
N ARG A 127 -1.35 -5.70 13.82
CA ARG A 127 -1.31 -5.64 15.30
C ARG A 127 -0.15 -4.76 15.75
N VAL A 128 -0.29 -4.15 16.91
CA VAL A 128 0.77 -3.37 17.56
C VAL A 128 1.02 -3.95 18.94
N ALA A 129 2.29 -4.24 19.24
CA ALA A 129 2.74 -4.56 20.59
C ALA A 129 3.46 -3.33 21.16
N HIS A 130 2.87 -2.69 22.16
CA HIS A 130 3.45 -1.53 22.82
C HIS A 130 4.56 -1.98 23.77
N GLU A 131 5.79 -1.47 23.59
CA GLU A 131 6.93 -1.72 24.46
C GLU A 131 7.10 -0.59 25.48
N SER A 132 6.80 0.64 25.08
CA SER A 132 6.82 1.84 25.93
C SER A 132 5.85 2.90 25.42
N SER A 133 5.83 4.06 26.05
CA SER A 133 5.02 5.20 25.58
C SER A 133 5.47 5.80 24.24
N SER A 134 6.67 5.45 23.77
CA SER A 134 7.28 5.96 22.54
C SER A 134 7.86 4.87 21.64
N SER A 135 7.67 3.58 21.99
CA SER A 135 8.18 2.45 21.22
C SER A 135 7.13 1.35 21.10
N ALA A 136 6.99 0.83 19.89
CA ALA A 136 6.07 -0.25 19.58
C ALA A 136 6.61 -1.11 18.44
N LYS A 137 6.13 -2.35 18.37
CA LYS A 137 6.38 -3.30 17.29
C LYS A 137 5.16 -3.42 16.41
N LEU A 138 5.39 -3.48 15.10
CA LEU A 138 4.34 -3.79 14.14
C LEU A 138 4.29 -5.31 13.93
N LEU A 139 3.14 -5.92 14.14
CA LEU A 139 2.95 -7.36 14.00
C LEU A 139 1.91 -7.66 12.92
N ARG A 140 2.11 -8.77 12.22
CA ARG A 140 1.17 -9.29 11.22
C ARG A 140 -0.21 -9.51 11.83
N ALA A 141 -1.25 -9.30 11.01
CA ALA A 141 -2.62 -9.61 11.40
C ALA A 141 -2.83 -11.11 11.54
N ARG A 142 -3.89 -11.49 12.27
CA ARG A 142 -4.35 -12.89 12.35
C ARG A 142 -4.84 -13.42 10.99
N ASP A 143 -5.45 -12.57 10.17
CA ASP A 143 -5.88 -12.91 8.81
C ASP A 143 -4.73 -12.68 7.82
N ASP A 144 -3.99 -13.73 7.49
CA ASP A 144 -2.88 -13.67 6.54
C ASP A 144 -3.27 -13.14 5.16
N ASN A 145 -4.53 -13.38 4.71
CA ASN A 145 -5.03 -12.90 3.43
C ASN A 145 -5.33 -11.40 3.44
N LYS A 146 -5.52 -10.83 4.62
CA LYS A 146 -5.83 -9.41 4.82
C LYS A 146 -4.69 -8.64 5.49
N ASP A 147 -3.64 -9.32 5.91
CA ASP A 147 -2.47 -8.68 6.51
C ASP A 147 -1.96 -7.51 5.67
N GLN A 148 -1.91 -6.33 6.29
CA GLN A 148 -1.53 -5.07 5.64
C GLN A 148 -0.20 -4.52 6.15
N THR A 149 0.57 -5.28 6.93
CA THR A 149 1.88 -4.84 7.41
C THR A 149 2.85 -4.52 6.28
N TYR A 150 2.69 -5.15 5.10
CA TYR A 150 3.41 -4.81 3.88
C TYR A 150 3.28 -3.32 3.50
N PHE A 151 2.13 -2.71 3.74
CA PHE A 151 1.90 -1.29 3.44
C PHE A 151 2.28 -0.36 4.59
N LEU A 152 2.61 -0.92 5.77
CA LEU A 152 2.85 -0.18 7.01
C LEU A 152 4.33 -0.17 7.42
N TYR A 153 5.20 -0.86 6.72
CA TYR A 153 6.60 -1.06 7.12
C TYR A 153 7.40 0.23 7.29
N ARG A 154 6.94 1.33 6.72
CA ARG A 154 7.58 2.65 6.82
C ARG A 154 7.00 3.53 7.93
N VAL A 155 6.03 3.02 8.68
CA VAL A 155 5.48 3.73 9.86
C VAL A 155 6.49 3.66 10.99
N THR A 156 6.80 4.80 11.61
CA THR A 156 7.79 4.85 12.69
C THR A 156 7.27 4.19 13.96
N SER A 157 8.18 3.67 14.78
CA SER A 157 7.86 3.08 16.08
C SER A 157 7.11 4.07 16.99
N GLU A 158 7.48 5.36 16.95
CA GLU A 158 6.79 6.43 17.68
C GLU A 158 5.32 6.58 17.21
N ALA A 159 5.07 6.62 15.90
CA ALA A 159 3.72 6.69 15.35
C ALA A 159 2.90 5.45 15.72
N LEU A 160 3.51 4.25 15.66
CA LEU A 160 2.88 3.01 16.10
C LEU A 160 2.51 3.03 17.58
N SER A 161 3.35 3.64 18.45
CA SER A 161 3.07 3.75 19.88
C SER A 161 1.82 4.60 20.19
N LYS A 162 1.37 5.42 19.24
CA LYS A 162 0.16 6.26 19.31
C LYS A 162 -0.97 5.74 18.41
N THR A 163 -0.85 4.51 17.92
CA THR A 163 -1.80 3.92 16.97
C THR A 163 -2.46 2.67 17.55
N ILE A 164 -3.75 2.51 17.26
CA ILE A 164 -4.52 1.30 17.57
C ILE A 164 -5.03 0.71 16.25
N PHE A 165 -4.86 -0.60 16.08
CA PHE A 165 -5.43 -1.38 14.99
C PHE A 165 -6.48 -2.34 15.55
N PRO A 166 -7.77 -1.94 15.65
CA PRO A 166 -8.78 -2.76 16.31
C PRO A 166 -9.10 -4.06 15.60
N LEU A 167 -8.73 -4.18 14.32
CA LEU A 167 -9.07 -5.34 13.48
C LEU A 167 -7.97 -6.41 13.42
N GLY A 168 -6.83 -6.19 14.05
CA GLY A 168 -5.66 -7.05 13.90
C GLY A 168 -5.86 -8.51 14.29
N ASP A 169 -6.74 -8.76 15.27
CA ASP A 169 -7.05 -10.09 15.79
C ASP A 169 -8.29 -10.72 15.17
N PHE A 170 -8.89 -10.11 14.14
CA PHE A 170 -10.09 -10.61 13.48
C PHE A 170 -9.85 -10.96 12.02
N THR A 171 -10.54 -11.96 11.53
CA THR A 171 -10.63 -12.25 10.10
C THR A 171 -11.62 -11.32 9.42
N LYS A 172 -11.48 -11.17 8.11
CA LYS A 172 -12.43 -10.36 7.32
C LYS A 172 -13.87 -10.86 7.42
N ALA A 173 -14.07 -12.17 7.54
CA ALA A 173 -15.38 -12.77 7.70
C ALA A 173 -16.02 -12.35 9.04
N GLU A 174 -15.25 -12.42 10.14
CA GLU A 174 -15.68 -11.97 11.46
C GLU A 174 -16.02 -10.46 11.45
N VAL A 175 -15.20 -9.63 10.82
CA VAL A 175 -15.45 -8.17 10.70
C VAL A 175 -16.75 -7.89 9.95
N ARG A 176 -17.05 -8.62 8.88
CA ARG A 176 -18.33 -8.46 8.16
C ARG A 176 -19.53 -8.90 8.98
N GLU A 177 -19.39 -9.97 9.78
CA GLU A 177 -20.46 -10.42 10.66
C GLU A 177 -20.72 -9.40 11.77
N MET A 178 -19.66 -8.91 12.43
CA MET A 178 -19.77 -7.82 13.41
C MET A 178 -20.45 -6.57 12.85
N ALA A 179 -20.20 -6.24 11.58
CA ALA A 179 -20.86 -5.11 10.93
C ALA A 179 -22.37 -5.33 10.76
N LYS A 180 -22.77 -6.56 10.41
CA LYS A 180 -24.18 -6.94 10.26
C LYS A 180 -24.90 -6.94 11.61
N GLU A 181 -24.33 -7.63 12.61
CA GLU A 181 -24.90 -7.73 13.97
C GLU A 181 -25.15 -6.35 14.59
N ARG A 182 -24.27 -5.37 14.31
CA ARG A 182 -24.40 -4.00 14.77
C ARG A 182 -25.29 -3.13 13.85
N GLY A 183 -25.82 -3.67 12.78
CA GLY A 183 -26.65 -2.93 11.84
C GLY A 183 -25.92 -1.76 11.17
N LEU A 184 -24.59 -1.86 10.99
CA LEU A 184 -23.81 -0.80 10.37
C LEU A 184 -24.19 -0.64 8.91
N TRP A 185 -24.42 0.59 8.49
CA TRP A 185 -24.81 0.93 7.12
C TRP A 185 -23.85 0.32 6.07
N THR A 186 -22.57 0.27 6.41
CA THR A 186 -21.50 -0.21 5.53
C THR A 186 -21.35 -1.73 5.44
N ALA A 187 -22.17 -2.51 6.18
CA ALA A 187 -22.05 -3.98 6.25
C ALA A 187 -22.09 -4.67 4.88
N SER A 188 -22.93 -4.16 3.95
CA SER A 188 -23.09 -4.69 2.58
C SER A 188 -22.22 -3.98 1.55
N LYS A 189 -21.48 -2.92 1.93
CA LYS A 189 -20.65 -2.15 1.00
C LYS A 189 -19.52 -3.02 0.45
N LYS A 190 -19.31 -2.97 -0.87
CA LYS A 190 -18.18 -3.63 -1.52
C LYS A 190 -16.88 -3.01 -1.03
N GLU A 191 -15.82 -3.82 -1.01
CA GLU A 191 -14.49 -3.30 -0.69
C GLU A 191 -14.03 -2.29 -1.72
N SER A 192 -13.44 -1.20 -1.27
CA SER A 192 -12.73 -0.29 -2.16
C SER A 192 -11.52 -1.04 -2.70
N MET A 193 -11.50 -1.27 -4.01
CA MET A 193 -10.39 -1.92 -4.71
C MET A 193 -9.59 -0.85 -5.44
N GLY A 194 -8.27 -0.93 -5.36
CA GLY A 194 -7.35 -0.01 -6.03
C GLY A 194 -6.80 1.07 -5.11
N ILE A 195 -6.03 1.98 -5.71
CA ILE A 195 -5.40 3.12 -5.03
C ILE A 195 -6.52 4.10 -4.63
N CYS A 196 -6.50 4.59 -3.40
CA CYS A 196 -7.57 5.37 -2.78
C CYS A 196 -8.10 6.55 -3.63
N PHE A 197 -7.23 7.17 -4.42
CA PHE A 197 -7.60 8.34 -5.25
C PHE A 197 -7.83 8.00 -6.73
N VAL A 198 -7.37 6.83 -7.20
CA VAL A 198 -7.58 6.38 -8.59
C VAL A 198 -8.96 5.74 -8.75
N GLY A 199 -9.58 5.30 -7.65
CA GLY A 199 -10.91 4.72 -7.66
C GLY A 199 -10.99 3.45 -8.53
N GLN A 200 -11.98 3.38 -9.42
CA GLN A 200 -12.20 2.27 -10.36
C GLN A 200 -11.42 2.43 -11.67
N VAL A 201 -10.81 3.59 -11.90
CA VAL A 201 -10.00 3.88 -13.08
C VAL A 201 -8.61 3.26 -12.89
N GLY A 202 -8.02 2.74 -13.94
CA GLY A 202 -6.69 2.14 -13.87
C GLY A 202 -5.59 3.18 -13.67
N ILE A 203 -4.45 2.72 -13.17
CA ILE A 203 -3.24 3.57 -13.02
C ILE A 203 -2.81 4.20 -14.36
N ARG A 204 -3.08 3.52 -15.47
CA ARG A 204 -2.75 3.98 -16.81
C ARG A 204 -3.54 5.25 -17.18
N GLU A 205 -4.83 5.22 -16.99
CA GLU A 205 -5.72 6.35 -17.26
C GLU A 205 -5.34 7.54 -16.39
N PHE A 206 -5.08 7.28 -15.11
CA PHE A 206 -4.60 8.31 -14.18
C PHE A 206 -3.29 8.94 -14.65
N LEU A 207 -2.27 8.13 -14.94
CA LEU A 207 -0.96 8.65 -15.38
C LEU A 207 -1.04 9.43 -16.70
N SER A 208 -1.94 9.07 -17.61
CA SER A 208 -2.12 9.74 -18.89
C SER A 208 -2.53 11.21 -18.77
N GLU A 209 -3.15 11.60 -17.65
CA GLU A 209 -3.50 13.00 -17.37
C GLU A 209 -2.28 13.85 -16.94
N TYR A 210 -1.25 13.20 -16.39
CA TYR A 210 -0.08 13.91 -15.84
C TYR A 210 1.19 13.76 -16.69
N VAL A 211 1.25 12.72 -17.53
CA VAL A 211 2.45 12.40 -18.30
C VAL A 211 2.13 12.27 -19.78
N LYS A 212 2.76 13.10 -20.59
CA LYS A 212 2.69 12.94 -22.06
C LYS A 212 3.44 11.68 -22.45
N THR A 213 2.76 10.77 -23.11
CA THR A 213 3.33 9.52 -23.62
C THR A 213 3.31 9.51 -25.14
N ALA A 214 4.15 8.69 -25.74
CA ALA A 214 4.20 8.47 -27.17
C ALA A 214 4.18 6.95 -27.48
N PRO A 215 3.65 6.53 -28.63
CA PRO A 215 3.76 5.16 -29.06
C PRO A 215 5.22 4.70 -29.17
N GLY A 216 5.47 3.46 -28.73
CA GLY A 216 6.78 2.82 -28.85
C GLY A 216 6.66 1.37 -29.28
N ASN A 217 7.80 0.67 -29.38
CA ASN A 217 7.85 -0.69 -29.86
C ASN A 217 7.89 -1.69 -28.69
N ILE A 218 7.19 -2.81 -28.88
CA ILE A 218 7.36 -4.02 -28.08
C ILE A 218 8.30 -4.92 -28.87
N ILE A 219 9.44 -5.27 -28.25
CA ILE A 219 10.53 -6.01 -28.89
C ILE A 219 10.69 -7.36 -28.22
N ASP A 220 10.68 -8.42 -29.01
CA ASP A 220 11.08 -9.75 -28.51
C ASP A 220 12.58 -9.75 -28.24
N GLN A 221 12.97 -9.95 -26.97
CA GLN A 221 14.37 -9.86 -26.54
C GLN A 221 15.26 -10.92 -27.21
N GLN A 222 14.70 -12.09 -27.51
CA GLN A 222 15.45 -13.19 -28.07
C GLN A 222 15.77 -12.98 -29.56
N THR A 223 14.81 -12.42 -30.29
CA THR A 223 14.93 -12.28 -31.76
C THR A 223 15.30 -10.87 -32.22
N GLY A 224 15.17 -9.89 -31.33
CA GLY A 224 15.30 -8.46 -31.64
C GLY A 224 14.16 -7.92 -32.52
N SER A 225 13.14 -8.72 -32.81
CA SER A 225 12.05 -8.33 -33.70
C SER A 225 10.99 -7.50 -32.98
N VAL A 226 10.44 -6.50 -33.67
CA VAL A 226 9.27 -5.77 -33.19
C VAL A 226 8.04 -6.70 -33.30
N VAL A 227 7.43 -7.02 -32.18
CA VAL A 227 6.26 -7.93 -32.07
C VAL A 227 4.96 -7.17 -31.79
N GLY A 228 5.03 -5.90 -31.50
CA GLY A 228 3.86 -5.05 -31.24
C GLY A 228 4.24 -3.61 -31.00
N LYS A 229 3.22 -2.80 -30.66
CA LYS A 229 3.38 -1.40 -30.25
C LYS A 229 2.65 -1.15 -28.93
N HIS A 230 3.08 -0.13 -28.22
CA HIS A 230 2.47 0.32 -26.98
C HIS A 230 2.34 1.86 -26.97
N ASP A 231 1.53 2.42 -26.04
CA ASP A 231 1.26 3.86 -25.92
C ASP A 231 2.21 4.59 -24.97
N GLY A 232 3.21 3.88 -24.42
CA GLY A 232 4.23 4.43 -23.53
C GLY A 232 4.83 3.34 -22.65
N ALA A 233 6.16 3.24 -22.60
CA ALA A 233 6.89 2.25 -21.79
C ALA A 233 6.64 2.42 -20.29
N ILE A 234 6.23 3.61 -19.84
CA ILE A 234 5.87 3.95 -18.47
C ILE A 234 4.77 3.03 -17.87
N PHE A 235 3.86 2.53 -18.71
CA PHE A 235 2.72 1.71 -18.29
C PHE A 235 3.05 0.23 -18.05
N TYR A 236 4.30 -0.18 -18.28
CA TYR A 236 4.69 -1.57 -18.21
C TYR A 236 5.60 -1.85 -17.03
N THR A 237 5.33 -2.99 -16.38
CA THR A 237 6.09 -3.46 -15.22
C THR A 237 6.75 -4.80 -15.52
N LEU A 238 7.94 -5.04 -14.98
CA LEU A 238 8.64 -6.32 -15.11
C LEU A 238 7.76 -7.50 -14.69
N GLY A 239 7.71 -8.54 -15.50
CA GLY A 239 6.87 -9.72 -15.29
C GLY A 239 5.41 -9.57 -15.71
N GLN A 240 4.99 -8.39 -16.19
CA GLN A 240 3.62 -8.17 -16.67
C GLN A 240 3.33 -9.04 -17.87
N ARG A 241 2.14 -9.69 -17.86
CA ARG A 241 1.64 -10.54 -18.95
C ARG A 241 0.45 -9.93 -19.69
N HIS A 242 -0.43 -9.26 -18.93
CA HIS A 242 -1.67 -8.69 -19.46
C HIS A 242 -1.47 -7.30 -20.04
N GLY A 243 -2.28 -6.92 -21.03
CA GLY A 243 -2.26 -5.58 -21.62
C GLY A 243 -1.13 -5.33 -22.63
N LEU A 244 -0.39 -6.38 -23.04
CA LEU A 244 0.64 -6.28 -24.08
C LEU A 244 0.03 -6.20 -25.49
N ASN A 245 -1.19 -6.75 -25.69
CA ASN A 245 -1.89 -6.80 -26.98
C ASN A 245 -1.04 -7.37 -28.14
N VAL A 246 -0.10 -8.26 -27.82
CA VAL A 246 0.73 -8.95 -28.79
C VAL A 246 0.09 -10.30 -29.11
N GLY A 247 -0.30 -10.50 -30.38
CA GLY A 247 -0.92 -11.75 -30.84
C GLY A 247 0.09 -12.87 -31.10
N GLY A 248 -0.43 -14.09 -31.39
CA GLY A 248 0.36 -15.15 -31.99
C GLY A 248 1.00 -16.17 -31.06
N GLY A 249 0.21 -16.96 -30.33
CA GLY A 249 0.67 -18.17 -29.65
C GLY A 249 0.91 -18.05 -28.16
N LEU A 250 2.07 -18.50 -27.66
CA LEU A 250 2.40 -18.44 -26.22
C LEU A 250 2.44 -17.01 -25.71
N PRO A 251 2.02 -16.77 -24.45
CA PRO A 251 2.01 -15.44 -23.88
C PRO A 251 3.43 -14.86 -23.77
N TYR A 252 3.52 -13.54 -23.97
CA TYR A 252 4.72 -12.77 -23.67
C TYR A 252 4.69 -12.25 -22.23
N TYR A 253 5.88 -12.07 -21.67
CA TYR A 253 6.14 -11.43 -20.37
C TYR A 253 7.10 -10.26 -20.56
N VAL A 254 6.85 -9.14 -19.90
CA VAL A 254 7.79 -8.02 -19.86
C VAL A 254 9.05 -8.45 -19.12
N VAL A 255 10.20 -8.36 -19.77
CA VAL A 255 11.51 -8.73 -19.23
C VAL A 255 12.45 -7.54 -19.08
N GLY A 256 12.04 -6.36 -19.57
CA GLY A 256 12.77 -5.11 -19.45
C GLY A 256 12.05 -3.97 -20.15
N LYS A 257 12.52 -2.76 -19.92
CA LYS A 257 12.11 -1.57 -20.65
C LYS A 257 13.24 -0.55 -20.71
N ASP A 258 13.26 0.24 -21.78
CA ASP A 258 14.15 1.38 -21.97
C ASP A 258 13.29 2.65 -22.05
N MET A 259 13.39 3.51 -21.06
CA MET A 259 12.58 4.72 -20.96
C MET A 259 13.03 5.80 -21.93
N GLU A 260 14.33 5.85 -22.30
CA GLU A 260 14.89 6.83 -23.23
C GLU A 260 14.48 6.51 -24.67
N LYS A 261 14.56 5.21 -25.04
CA LYS A 261 14.12 4.75 -26.38
C LYS A 261 12.61 4.54 -26.47
N ASN A 262 11.91 4.56 -25.34
CA ASN A 262 10.50 4.23 -25.23
C ASN A 262 10.20 2.83 -25.81
N GLU A 263 10.96 1.83 -25.35
CA GLU A 263 10.86 0.44 -25.78
C GLU A 263 10.52 -0.47 -24.62
N VAL A 264 9.72 -1.51 -24.89
CA VAL A 264 9.38 -2.58 -23.96
C VAL A 264 9.90 -3.90 -24.49
N TYR A 265 10.75 -4.57 -23.70
CA TYR A 265 11.31 -5.85 -24.07
C TYR A 265 10.48 -6.98 -23.48
N VAL A 266 10.16 -7.98 -24.30
CA VAL A 266 9.32 -9.11 -23.92
C VAL A 266 9.99 -10.43 -24.26
N SER A 267 9.63 -11.49 -23.53
CA SER A 267 10.05 -12.86 -23.79
C SER A 267 8.88 -13.82 -23.61
N ARG A 268 8.89 -14.91 -24.40
CA ARG A 268 7.97 -16.04 -24.21
C ARG A 268 8.47 -17.03 -23.16
N SER A 269 9.75 -17.00 -22.86
CA SER A 269 10.34 -17.85 -21.82
C SER A 269 10.14 -17.22 -20.45
N ILE A 270 9.59 -17.99 -19.54
CA ILE A 270 9.49 -17.65 -18.12
C ILE A 270 10.85 -17.82 -17.41
N ASP A 271 11.76 -18.62 -18.01
CA ASP A 271 13.09 -18.92 -17.50
C ASP A 271 14.15 -17.92 -17.99
N ASN A 272 13.70 -16.72 -18.41
CA ASN A 272 14.60 -15.64 -18.77
C ASN A 272 15.35 -15.15 -17.53
N ASP A 273 16.68 -15.17 -17.57
CA ASP A 273 17.56 -14.81 -16.44
C ASP A 273 17.27 -13.39 -15.91
N ASN A 274 16.84 -12.47 -16.77
CA ASN A 274 16.47 -11.11 -16.36
C ASN A 274 15.26 -11.04 -15.43
N LEU A 275 14.48 -12.11 -15.35
CA LEU A 275 13.33 -12.19 -14.45
C LEU A 275 13.68 -12.74 -13.07
N TRP A 276 14.81 -13.43 -12.90
CA TRP A 276 15.13 -14.12 -11.66
C TRP A 276 16.20 -13.38 -10.87
N ARG A 277 15.97 -13.18 -9.58
CA ARG A 277 16.91 -12.53 -8.66
C ARG A 277 17.08 -13.35 -7.40
N LYS A 278 18.32 -13.46 -6.93
CA LYS A 278 18.66 -14.02 -5.63
C LYS A 278 19.20 -12.97 -4.68
N GLU A 279 19.71 -11.87 -5.23
CA GLU A 279 20.18 -10.71 -4.49
C GLU A 279 19.38 -9.48 -4.92
N LEU A 280 19.03 -8.66 -3.95
CA LEU A 280 18.25 -7.42 -4.16
C LEU A 280 18.93 -6.28 -3.44
N GLY A 281 19.36 -5.26 -4.18
CA GLY A 281 19.78 -3.99 -3.58
C GLY A 281 18.56 -3.19 -3.13
N LEU A 282 18.64 -2.61 -1.94
CA LEU A 282 17.58 -1.76 -1.39
C LEU A 282 18.04 -0.30 -1.31
N ALA A 283 17.13 0.60 -1.63
CA ALA A 283 17.22 2.03 -1.37
C ALA A 283 16.19 2.43 -0.29
N ASP A 284 16.39 3.62 0.27
CA ASP A 284 15.46 4.22 1.26
C ASP A 284 15.02 3.25 2.35
N ILE A 285 16.00 2.54 2.91
CA ILE A 285 15.75 1.54 3.95
C ILE A 285 15.18 2.24 5.19
N HIS A 286 14.11 1.68 5.72
CA HIS A 286 13.49 2.09 6.97
C HIS A 286 13.41 0.90 7.93
N TRP A 287 13.90 1.07 9.14
CA TRP A 287 13.71 0.14 10.24
C TRP A 287 12.75 0.73 11.24
N ILE A 288 11.71 0.00 11.61
CA ILE A 288 10.70 0.47 12.59
C ILE A 288 11.36 0.70 13.95
N ASN A 289 12.24 -0.21 14.36
CA ASN A 289 13.07 -0.09 15.56
C ASN A 289 14.56 -0.21 15.17
N GLN A 290 15.11 -1.41 15.21
CA GLN A 290 16.51 -1.66 14.91
C GLN A 290 16.67 -2.57 13.71
N ALA A 291 17.73 -2.33 12.92
CA ALA A 291 18.14 -3.26 11.87
C ALA A 291 18.42 -4.66 12.47
N PRO A 292 18.03 -5.74 11.77
CA PRO A 292 18.40 -7.08 12.18
C PRO A 292 19.93 -7.25 12.08
N HIS A 293 20.49 -8.09 12.96
CA HIS A 293 21.89 -8.47 12.84
C HIS A 293 22.12 -9.22 11.53
N LYS A 294 23.28 -9.00 10.87
CA LYS A 294 23.58 -9.55 9.53
C LYS A 294 23.47 -11.09 9.44
N ASP A 295 23.73 -11.80 10.54
CA ASP A 295 23.67 -13.27 10.57
C ASP A 295 22.27 -13.79 10.92
N LYS A 296 21.32 -12.90 11.22
CA LYS A 296 19.95 -13.28 11.58
C LYS A 296 19.20 -13.76 10.34
N ASP A 297 18.59 -14.93 10.45
CA ASP A 297 17.63 -15.40 9.47
C ASP A 297 16.34 -14.57 9.60
N VAL A 298 15.89 -14.03 8.49
CA VAL A 298 14.69 -13.21 8.37
C VAL A 298 13.85 -13.70 7.20
N GLN A 299 12.64 -13.21 7.10
CA GLN A 299 11.79 -13.46 5.95
C GLN A 299 11.51 -12.15 5.20
N VAL A 300 11.39 -12.23 3.88
CA VAL A 300 11.15 -11.07 3.02
C VAL A 300 9.90 -11.29 2.17
N ARG A 301 9.03 -10.28 2.11
CA ARG A 301 7.88 -10.23 1.22
C ARG A 301 8.09 -9.16 0.17
N LEU A 302 7.99 -9.52 -1.11
CA LEU A 302 8.31 -8.66 -2.25
C LEU A 302 7.07 -8.07 -2.94
N ARG A 303 5.89 -8.49 -2.52
CA ARG A 303 4.59 -7.96 -2.98
C ARG A 303 3.51 -8.26 -1.96
N HIS A 304 2.51 -7.42 -1.89
CA HIS A 304 1.34 -7.67 -1.04
C HIS A 304 0.71 -9.04 -1.35
N ARG A 305 0.40 -9.81 -0.32
CA ARG A 305 -0.09 -11.20 -0.40
C ARG A 305 0.87 -12.19 -1.09
N GLY A 306 2.09 -11.78 -1.41
CA GLY A 306 3.13 -12.69 -1.88
C GLY A 306 3.61 -13.62 -0.77
N ALA A 307 4.30 -14.69 -1.17
CA ALA A 307 4.97 -15.58 -0.23
C ALA A 307 6.04 -14.83 0.58
N LEU A 308 6.36 -15.36 1.75
CA LEU A 308 7.53 -14.99 2.53
C LEU A 308 8.70 -15.87 2.07
N PHE A 309 9.84 -15.25 1.79
CA PHE A 309 11.08 -15.91 1.37
C PHE A 309 12.09 -15.79 2.48
N ASP A 310 12.74 -16.90 2.84
CA ASP A 310 13.85 -16.87 3.79
C ASP A 310 15.02 -16.10 3.20
N ALA A 311 15.64 -15.25 4.00
CA ALA A 311 16.69 -14.34 3.55
C ALA A 311 17.65 -13.96 4.67
N LYS A 312 18.79 -13.35 4.28
CA LYS A 312 19.70 -12.61 5.15
C LYS A 312 19.88 -11.20 4.63
N ILE A 313 20.16 -10.28 5.54
CA ILE A 313 20.38 -8.87 5.21
C ILE A 313 21.83 -8.51 5.52
N ASP A 314 22.55 -7.97 4.53
CA ASP A 314 23.88 -7.40 4.72
C ASP A 314 23.90 -5.96 4.19
N GLY A 315 23.85 -5.01 5.11
CA GLY A 315 23.73 -3.60 4.79
C GLY A 315 22.46 -3.27 4.01
N ASP A 316 22.60 -2.94 2.74
CA ASP A 316 21.50 -2.63 1.81
C ASP A 316 21.20 -3.77 0.83
N ILE A 317 21.77 -4.96 1.04
CA ILE A 317 21.58 -6.12 0.19
C ILE A 317 20.75 -7.18 0.92
N VAL A 318 19.74 -7.67 0.24
CA VAL A 318 18.93 -8.83 0.65
C VAL A 318 19.41 -10.04 -0.14
N HIS A 319 19.88 -11.08 0.56
CA HIS A 319 20.23 -12.38 0.00
C HIS A 319 19.10 -13.36 0.23
N LEU A 320 18.35 -13.68 -0.82
CA LEU A 320 17.26 -14.67 -0.77
C LEU A 320 17.84 -16.10 -0.75
N SER A 321 17.25 -16.99 0.02
CA SER A 321 17.61 -18.42 0.03
C SER A 321 17.37 -19.11 -1.30
N ALA A 322 16.33 -18.66 -2.04
CA ALA A 322 15.98 -19.12 -3.38
C ALA A 322 15.72 -17.91 -4.30
N SER A 323 16.00 -18.07 -5.60
CA SER A 323 15.71 -17.01 -6.58
C SER A 323 14.20 -16.72 -6.67
N GLU A 324 13.84 -15.46 -6.74
CA GLU A 324 12.46 -15.01 -6.95
C GLU A 324 12.31 -14.30 -8.29
N ARG A 325 11.12 -14.43 -8.87
CA ARG A 325 10.82 -13.94 -10.21
C ARG A 325 10.16 -12.58 -10.21
N ALA A 326 10.53 -11.76 -11.20
CA ALA A 326 9.87 -10.50 -11.54
C ALA A 326 9.83 -9.51 -10.36
N VAL A 327 10.96 -9.39 -9.67
CA VAL A 327 11.14 -8.35 -8.65
C VAL A 327 11.42 -7.03 -9.35
N ALA A 328 10.42 -6.16 -9.41
CA ALA A 328 10.51 -4.90 -10.14
C ALA A 328 11.13 -3.79 -9.28
N ALA A 329 11.99 -2.98 -9.87
CA ALA A 329 12.50 -1.76 -9.26
C ALA A 329 11.35 -0.81 -8.87
N GLY A 330 11.47 -0.17 -7.70
CA GLY A 330 10.44 0.69 -7.12
C GLY A 330 9.42 -0.04 -6.25
N GLN A 331 9.35 -1.39 -6.31
CA GLN A 331 8.57 -2.19 -5.37
C GLN A 331 9.28 -2.28 -4.02
N SER A 332 8.54 -2.60 -2.97
CA SER A 332 9.11 -2.74 -1.63
C SER A 332 9.48 -4.19 -1.32
N ALA A 333 10.64 -4.35 -0.68
CA ALA A 333 11.02 -5.58 0.02
C ALA A 333 10.81 -5.34 1.53
N VAL A 334 9.81 -6.02 2.10
CA VAL A 334 9.43 -5.86 3.51
C VAL A 334 9.94 -7.04 4.30
N ILE A 335 10.61 -6.77 5.41
CA ILE A 335 11.41 -7.70 6.18
C ILE A 335 10.69 -8.06 7.49
N TYR A 336 10.63 -9.36 7.79
CA TYR A 336 9.92 -9.92 8.93
C TYR A 336 10.81 -10.85 9.76
N ASP A 337 10.52 -10.90 11.05
CA ASP A 337 11.01 -11.89 11.99
C ASP A 337 9.80 -12.59 12.63
N GLY A 338 9.41 -13.74 12.10
CA GLY A 338 8.13 -14.37 12.43
C GLY A 338 6.95 -13.44 12.13
N ASP A 339 6.19 -13.06 13.17
CA ASP A 339 5.07 -12.11 13.04
C ASP A 339 5.50 -10.63 13.06
N GLU A 340 6.71 -10.31 13.52
CA GLU A 340 7.18 -8.92 13.61
C GLU A 340 7.61 -8.39 12.23
N CYS A 341 7.03 -7.28 11.80
CA CYS A 341 7.51 -6.50 10.67
C CYS A 341 8.65 -5.59 11.15
N LEU A 342 9.87 -5.87 10.70
CA LEU A 342 11.05 -5.12 11.13
C LEU A 342 11.24 -3.81 10.38
N GLY A 343 10.74 -3.74 9.13
CA GLY A 343 10.98 -2.63 8.22
C GLY A 343 11.15 -3.11 6.79
N GLY A 344 11.98 -2.42 6.01
CA GLY A 344 12.25 -2.79 4.63
C GLY A 344 12.84 -1.65 3.81
N GLY A 345 12.87 -1.82 2.50
CA GLY A 345 13.38 -0.82 1.57
C GLY A 345 12.76 -0.92 0.19
N ILE A 346 13.10 0.01 -0.67
CA ILE A 346 12.68 0.04 -2.07
C ILE A 346 13.71 -0.70 -2.91
N VAL A 347 13.28 -1.66 -3.73
CA VAL A 347 14.16 -2.41 -4.63
C VAL A 347 14.78 -1.45 -5.63
N LYS A 348 16.11 -1.42 -5.70
CA LYS A 348 16.89 -0.61 -6.64
C LYS A 348 16.69 -1.07 -8.08
N THR A 349 16.95 -0.17 -9.00
CA THR A 349 17.24 -0.52 -10.40
C THR A 349 18.65 -1.10 -10.43
N ASP A 350 18.85 -2.17 -11.18
CA ASP A 350 20.19 -2.76 -11.45
C ASP A 350 21.07 -1.77 -12.19
#